data_12d644b36ad3ca9f609dd00435b679c2
#
_entry.id   12d644b36ad3ca9f609dd00435b679c2
#
_cell.length_a   1.000
_cell.length_b   1.000
_cell.length_c   1.000
_cell.angle_alpha   90.00
_cell.angle_beta   90.00
_cell.angle_gamma   90.00
#
_symmetry.space_group_name_H-M   'P 1'
#
loop_
_entity.id
_entity.type
_entity.pdbx_description
1 polymer ?
#
loop_
_entity_poly.entity_id
_entity_poly.type
_entity_poly.pdbx_seq_one_letter_code
_entity_poly.pdbx_strand_id
1 'polypeptide(L)'
;MGTSFLIRIISTEDTYKIRNEVLRPGRPIFECYFTGDNSEKTFHLGIFKDNKIIGVASFMKNSNPFFDLKNQYQLRGMAILAEFKGQGLGSLLLKEGELKVKKQNSEPFLWFNARVTAIDFYKKHGYQTIGKKFEVPGVCEHIVMYKNLSIKNP
;
A
#
# COMPACT_ATOMS: atom_id res chain seq x y z
N MET A 1 24.97 15.10 7.51
CA MET A 1 23.61 15.55 7.39
C MET A 1 22.69 14.44 6.94
N GLY A 2 21.57 14.30 7.61
CA GLY A 2 20.63 13.24 7.32
C GLY A 2 19.94 13.41 5.98
N THR A 3 19.60 12.30 5.36
CA THR A 3 18.79 12.28 4.17
C THR A 3 17.33 12.55 4.57
N SER A 4 16.72 13.57 4.01
CA SER A 4 15.32 13.84 4.28
C SER A 4 14.44 13.26 3.18
N PHE A 5 13.37 12.59 3.59
CA PHE A 5 12.36 12.05 2.70
C PHE A 5 11.07 12.85 2.88
N LEU A 6 10.34 13.01 1.79
CA LEU A 6 9.09 13.75 1.79
C LEU A 6 7.99 12.92 1.16
N ILE A 7 6.84 12.85 1.82
CA ILE A 7 5.68 12.14 1.28
C ILE A 7 4.65 13.14 0.77
N ARG A 8 4.16 12.91 -0.44
CA ARG A 8 3.14 13.76 -1.08
C ARG A 8 2.07 12.90 -1.73
N ILE A 9 0.88 13.50 -1.89
CA ILE A 9 -0.15 12.96 -2.77
C ILE A 9 0.38 13.10 -4.20
N ILE A 10 0.25 12.03 -4.98
CA ILE A 10 0.67 12.00 -6.39
C ILE A 10 -0.47 11.53 -7.27
N SER A 11 -0.32 11.69 -8.59
CA SER A 11 -1.30 11.20 -9.56
C SER A 11 -1.16 9.71 -9.79
N THR A 12 -2.18 9.12 -10.42
CA THR A 12 -2.11 7.71 -10.84
C THR A 12 -0.90 7.48 -11.74
N GLU A 13 -0.70 8.37 -12.71
CA GLU A 13 0.39 8.26 -13.68
C GLU A 13 1.76 8.27 -13.02
N ASP A 14 1.91 9.01 -11.93
CA ASP A 14 3.16 9.08 -11.19
C ASP A 14 3.52 7.76 -10.50
N THR A 15 2.57 6.84 -10.35
CA THR A 15 2.85 5.52 -9.76
C THR A 15 3.43 4.53 -10.74
N TYR A 16 3.23 4.74 -12.04
CA TYR A 16 3.48 3.70 -13.06
C TYR A 16 4.93 3.27 -13.15
N LYS A 17 5.85 4.22 -13.15
CA LYS A 17 7.28 3.89 -13.30
C LYS A 17 7.77 2.99 -12.17
N ILE A 18 7.42 3.34 -10.93
CA ILE A 18 7.83 2.55 -9.76
C ILE A 18 7.12 1.19 -9.75
N ARG A 19 5.81 1.16 -10.04
CA ARG A 19 5.08 -0.10 -10.14
C ARG A 19 5.69 -1.02 -11.20
N ASN A 20 6.03 -0.46 -12.35
CA ASN A 20 6.63 -1.24 -13.43
C ASN A 20 7.98 -1.82 -13.02
N GLU A 21 8.84 -0.97 -12.49
CA GLU A 21 10.20 -1.37 -12.15
C GLU A 21 10.25 -2.39 -11.01
N VAL A 22 9.41 -2.23 -10.00
CA VAL A 22 9.46 -3.04 -8.77
C VAL A 22 8.48 -4.21 -8.76
N LEU A 23 7.25 -3.98 -9.24
CA LEU A 23 6.18 -4.98 -9.14
C LEU A 23 5.94 -5.74 -10.44
N ARG A 24 6.22 -5.12 -11.58
CA ARG A 24 5.94 -5.70 -12.91
C ARG A 24 7.14 -5.52 -13.83
N PRO A 25 8.37 -5.90 -13.40
CA PRO A 25 9.55 -5.70 -14.25
C PRO A 25 9.43 -6.47 -15.56
N GLY A 26 9.81 -5.81 -16.65
CA GLY A 26 9.73 -6.41 -17.98
C GLY A 26 8.34 -6.48 -18.59
N ARG A 27 7.31 -6.02 -17.88
CA ARG A 27 5.93 -6.01 -18.37
C ARG A 27 5.58 -4.66 -19.00
N PRO A 28 4.61 -4.62 -19.92
CA PRO A 28 4.18 -3.34 -20.50
C PRO A 28 3.65 -2.37 -19.43
N ILE A 29 3.88 -1.08 -19.64
CA ILE A 29 3.49 -0.06 -18.66
C ILE A 29 1.98 -0.05 -18.40
N PHE A 30 1.15 -0.41 -19.39
CA PHE A 30 -0.30 -0.41 -19.20
C PHE A 30 -0.76 -1.45 -18.15
N GLU A 31 0.05 -2.46 -17.87
CA GLU A 31 -0.27 -3.44 -16.81
C GLU A 31 -0.06 -2.88 -15.41
N CYS A 32 0.49 -1.66 -15.31
CA CYS A 32 0.68 -0.99 -14.03
C CYS A 32 -0.54 -0.20 -13.57
N TYR A 33 -1.57 -0.10 -14.41
CA TYR A 33 -2.86 0.46 -14.02
C TYR A 33 -3.65 -0.57 -13.24
N PHE A 34 -4.14 -0.19 -12.07
CA PHE A 34 -5.00 -1.06 -11.26
C PHE A 34 -6.43 -0.55 -11.32
N THR A 35 -7.39 -1.47 -11.38
CA THR A 35 -8.81 -1.12 -11.30
C THR A 35 -9.05 -0.33 -10.01
N GLY A 36 -9.68 0.84 -10.14
CA GLY A 36 -9.92 1.73 -9.01
C GLY A 36 -8.91 2.85 -8.86
N ASP A 37 -7.81 2.83 -9.62
CA ASP A 37 -6.77 3.87 -9.53
C ASP A 37 -7.31 5.30 -9.69
N ASN A 38 -8.29 5.50 -10.56
CA ASN A 38 -8.85 6.82 -10.83
C ASN A 38 -10.19 7.05 -10.15
N SER A 39 -10.56 6.21 -9.20
CA SER A 39 -11.77 6.41 -8.42
C SER A 39 -11.63 7.66 -7.54
N GLU A 40 -12.73 8.37 -7.33
CA GLU A 40 -12.76 9.59 -6.53
C GLU A 40 -12.24 9.39 -5.10
N LYS A 41 -12.44 8.22 -4.54
CA LYS A 41 -12.03 7.90 -3.16
C LYS A 41 -10.62 7.29 -3.07
N THR A 42 -9.93 7.13 -4.19
CA THR A 42 -8.57 6.62 -4.22
C THR A 42 -7.57 7.76 -4.05
N PHE A 43 -6.54 7.52 -3.25
CA PHE A 43 -5.39 8.42 -3.23
C PHE A 43 -4.09 7.64 -3.36
N HIS A 44 -3.11 8.27 -3.96
CA HIS A 44 -1.78 7.69 -4.15
C HIS A 44 -0.76 8.53 -3.39
N LEU A 45 0.17 7.86 -2.74
CA LEU A 45 1.27 8.51 -2.04
C LEU A 45 2.58 8.20 -2.75
N GLY A 46 3.42 9.22 -2.87
CA GLY A 46 4.79 9.06 -3.31
C GLY A 46 5.73 9.52 -2.21
N ILE A 47 6.82 8.78 -2.02
CA ILE A 47 7.90 9.24 -1.16
C ILE A 47 9.06 9.70 -2.03
N PHE A 48 9.59 10.87 -1.72
CA PHE A 48 10.55 11.59 -2.54
C PHE A 48 11.86 11.75 -1.81
N LYS A 49 12.94 11.65 -2.56
CA LYS A 49 14.28 12.06 -2.14
C LYS A 49 14.82 12.97 -3.23
N ASP A 50 15.22 14.20 -2.84
CA ASP A 50 15.76 15.20 -3.78
C ASP A 50 14.84 15.39 -5.01
N ASN A 51 13.54 15.56 -4.75
CA ASN A 51 12.51 15.78 -5.77
C ASN A 51 12.27 14.59 -6.72
N LYS A 52 12.83 13.43 -6.42
CA LYS A 52 12.62 12.22 -7.21
C LYS A 52 11.76 11.23 -6.43
N ILE A 53 10.74 10.66 -7.09
CA ILE A 53 9.90 9.61 -6.49
C ILE A 53 10.74 8.33 -6.38
N ILE A 54 10.83 7.78 -5.16
CA ILE A 54 11.58 6.56 -4.90
C ILE A 54 10.71 5.44 -4.33
N GLY A 55 9.46 5.73 -4.05
CA GLY A 55 8.50 4.74 -3.59
C GLY A 55 7.09 5.24 -3.75
N VAL A 56 6.13 4.32 -3.83
CA VAL A 56 4.71 4.65 -4.01
C VAL A 56 3.85 3.69 -3.21
N ALA A 57 2.64 4.13 -2.88
CA ALA A 57 1.60 3.28 -2.31
C ALA A 57 0.24 3.86 -2.69
N SER A 58 -0.74 2.99 -2.89
CA SER A 58 -2.08 3.42 -3.29
C SER A 58 -3.11 2.89 -2.29
N PHE A 59 -4.08 3.73 -1.97
CA PHE A 59 -5.13 3.42 -1.01
C PHE A 59 -6.47 3.69 -1.66
N MET A 60 -7.29 2.64 -1.79
CA MET A 60 -8.54 2.75 -2.53
C MET A 60 -9.69 2.13 -1.76
N LYS A 61 -10.86 2.73 -1.88
CA LYS A 61 -12.06 2.21 -1.26
C LYS A 61 -12.48 0.94 -2.01
N ASN A 62 -12.33 -0.19 -1.34
CA ASN A 62 -12.66 -1.49 -1.92
C ASN A 62 -12.98 -2.46 -0.79
N SER A 63 -14.03 -3.25 -0.97
CA SER A 63 -14.51 -4.17 0.06
C SER A 63 -14.02 -5.58 -0.17
N ASN A 64 -13.68 -6.27 0.93
CA ASN A 64 -13.33 -7.67 0.93
C ASN A 64 -14.45 -8.43 1.66
N PRO A 65 -14.96 -9.52 1.10
CA PRO A 65 -16.07 -10.27 1.72
C PRO A 65 -15.74 -10.93 3.06
N PHE A 66 -14.46 -11.00 3.45
CA PHE A 66 -14.09 -11.44 4.80
C PHE A 66 -14.60 -10.50 5.88
N PHE A 67 -14.90 -9.24 5.54
CA PHE A 67 -15.24 -8.22 6.53
C PHE A 67 -16.64 -7.67 6.27
N ASP A 68 -17.47 -7.63 7.31
CA ASP A 68 -18.80 -7.05 7.25
C ASP A 68 -18.75 -5.58 7.69
N LEU A 69 -18.06 -4.77 6.89
CA LEU A 69 -17.85 -3.35 7.13
C LEU A 69 -18.09 -2.57 5.85
N LYS A 70 -18.71 -1.39 5.97
CA LYS A 70 -19.13 -0.61 4.79
C LYS A 70 -18.01 0.21 4.16
N ASN A 71 -17.07 0.71 4.95
CA ASN A 71 -16.07 1.67 4.49
C ASN A 71 -14.66 1.10 4.62
N GLN A 72 -14.41 0.03 3.89
CA GLN A 72 -13.10 -0.60 3.86
C GLN A 72 -12.19 0.11 2.86
N TYR A 73 -10.93 0.32 3.25
CA TYR A 73 -9.88 0.73 2.31
C TYR A 73 -8.92 -0.43 2.08
N GLN A 74 -8.41 -0.50 0.85
CA GLN A 74 -7.41 -1.48 0.45
C GLN A 74 -6.12 -0.76 0.09
N LEU A 75 -5.00 -1.23 0.67
CA LEU A 75 -3.67 -0.83 0.23
C LEU A 75 -3.28 -1.67 -0.96
N ARG A 76 -2.81 -1.04 -2.03
CA ARG A 76 -2.31 -1.74 -3.22
C ARG A 76 -1.04 -1.08 -3.73
N GLY A 77 -0.18 -1.91 -4.33
CA GLY A 77 0.96 -1.40 -5.07
C GLY A 77 1.99 -0.65 -4.24
N MET A 78 2.21 -1.03 -2.98
CA MET A 78 3.30 -0.44 -2.20
C MET A 78 4.62 -0.99 -2.72
N ALA A 79 5.48 -0.08 -3.16
CA ALA A 79 6.73 -0.44 -3.80
C ALA A 79 7.79 0.60 -3.53
N ILE A 80 8.99 0.15 -3.18
CA ILE A 80 10.16 0.99 -2.94
C ILE A 80 11.24 0.55 -3.92
N LEU A 81 11.92 1.51 -4.55
CA LEU A 81 13.05 1.20 -5.42
C LEU A 81 14.10 0.39 -4.67
N ALA A 82 14.67 -0.62 -5.34
CA ALA A 82 15.60 -1.57 -4.71
C ALA A 82 16.74 -0.89 -3.95
N GLU A 83 17.31 0.17 -4.52
CA GLU A 83 18.42 0.91 -3.93
C GLU A 83 18.07 1.65 -2.63
N PHE A 84 16.77 1.80 -2.34
CA PHE A 84 16.29 2.48 -1.13
C PHE A 84 15.65 1.55 -0.12
N LYS A 85 15.67 0.24 -0.35
CA LYS A 85 15.12 -0.72 0.59
C LYS A 85 15.93 -0.77 1.88
N GLY A 86 15.28 -1.17 2.98
CA GLY A 86 15.95 -1.30 4.27
C GLY A 86 16.09 -0.01 5.06
N GLN A 87 15.45 1.08 4.61
CA GLN A 87 15.52 2.39 5.28
C GLN A 87 14.21 2.79 5.97
N GLY A 88 13.26 1.88 6.08
CA GLY A 88 12.00 2.16 6.75
C GLY A 88 10.99 2.95 5.93
N LEU A 89 11.18 3.08 4.62
CA LEU A 89 10.33 3.90 3.77
C LEU A 89 8.93 3.31 3.60
N GLY A 90 8.81 1.99 3.52
CA GLY A 90 7.51 1.33 3.49
C GLY A 90 6.69 1.61 4.73
N SER A 91 7.35 1.64 5.90
CA SER A 91 6.69 2.00 7.16
C SER A 91 6.16 3.43 7.14
N LEU A 92 6.92 4.37 6.58
CA LEU A 92 6.51 5.76 6.48
C LEU A 92 5.30 5.91 5.57
N LEU A 93 5.29 5.25 4.41
CA LEU A 93 4.16 5.26 3.48
C LEU A 93 2.91 4.65 4.12
N LEU A 94 3.07 3.52 4.81
CA LEU A 94 1.96 2.85 5.46
C LEU A 94 1.33 3.73 6.54
N LYS A 95 2.14 4.33 7.40
CA LYS A 95 1.66 5.21 8.47
C LYS A 95 0.96 6.44 7.93
N GLU A 96 1.50 7.07 6.89
CA GLU A 96 0.87 8.23 6.29
C GLU A 96 -0.47 7.86 5.65
N GLY A 97 -0.54 6.71 4.98
CA GLY A 97 -1.79 6.20 4.42
C GLY A 97 -2.83 5.92 5.50
N GLU A 98 -2.43 5.31 6.61
CA GLU A 98 -3.32 5.06 7.75
C GLU A 98 -3.92 6.37 8.28
N LEU A 99 -3.09 7.41 8.43
CA LEU A 99 -3.56 8.71 8.91
C LEU A 99 -4.60 9.32 7.98
N LYS A 100 -4.39 9.22 6.67
CA LYS A 100 -5.34 9.76 5.68
C LYS A 100 -6.65 8.97 5.67
N VAL A 101 -6.59 7.66 5.78
CA VAL A 101 -7.79 6.83 5.88
C VAL A 101 -8.57 7.17 7.14
N LYS A 102 -7.90 7.37 8.26
CA LYS A 102 -8.54 7.79 9.52
C LYS A 102 -9.25 9.11 9.40
N LYS A 103 -8.69 10.07 8.69
CA LYS A 103 -9.30 11.41 8.52
C LYS A 103 -10.56 11.37 7.66
N GLN A 104 -10.65 10.41 6.74
CA GLN A 104 -11.74 10.32 5.78
C GLN A 104 -12.92 9.47 6.25
N ASN A 105 -12.74 8.69 7.31
CA ASN A 105 -13.72 7.68 7.73
C ASN A 105 -13.94 7.70 9.23
N SER A 106 -15.20 7.56 9.65
CA SER A 106 -15.55 7.45 11.07
C SER A 106 -15.18 6.08 11.65
N GLU A 107 -15.18 5.06 10.81
CA GLU A 107 -14.81 3.69 11.20
C GLU A 107 -13.68 3.21 10.27
N PRO A 108 -12.46 3.76 10.42
CA PRO A 108 -11.38 3.48 9.46
C PRO A 108 -10.88 2.04 9.58
N PHE A 109 -10.72 1.41 8.41
CA PHE A 109 -10.32 0.01 8.31
C PHE A 109 -9.47 -0.17 7.05
N LEU A 110 -8.35 -0.88 7.19
CA LEU A 110 -7.43 -1.11 6.08
C LEU A 110 -7.14 -2.61 5.94
N TRP A 111 -7.18 -3.10 4.71
CA TRP A 111 -6.82 -4.47 4.39
C TRP A 111 -6.01 -4.52 3.11
N PHE A 112 -5.35 -5.64 2.87
CA PHE A 112 -4.60 -5.85 1.63
C PHE A 112 -4.27 -7.33 1.47
N ASN A 113 -3.85 -7.67 0.25
CA ASN A 113 -3.29 -8.98 -0.06
C ASN A 113 -1.79 -8.90 0.11
N ALA A 114 -1.27 -9.47 1.19
CA ALA A 114 0.15 -9.42 1.51
C ALA A 114 0.88 -10.60 0.89
N ARG A 115 2.05 -10.35 0.30
CA ARG A 115 2.96 -11.44 -0.05
C ARG A 115 3.36 -12.14 1.24
N VAL A 116 3.40 -13.48 1.24
CA VAL A 116 3.72 -14.22 2.46
C VAL A 116 5.09 -13.84 3.02
N THR A 117 6.02 -13.42 2.17
CA THR A 117 7.33 -12.95 2.59
C THR A 117 7.31 -11.64 3.37
N ALA A 118 6.20 -10.89 3.32
CA ALA A 118 6.05 -9.60 3.98
C ALA A 118 5.19 -9.67 5.24
N ILE A 119 4.71 -10.85 5.61
CA ILE A 119 3.79 -11.00 6.77
C ILE A 119 4.39 -10.41 8.04
N ASP A 120 5.65 -10.70 8.35
CA ASP A 120 6.28 -10.22 9.57
C ASP A 120 6.39 -8.71 9.62
N PHE A 121 6.69 -8.09 8.47
CA PHE A 121 6.73 -6.64 8.37
C PHE A 121 5.38 -6.03 8.77
N TYR A 122 4.28 -6.56 8.20
CA TYR A 122 2.96 -6.03 8.50
C TYR A 122 2.50 -6.35 9.92
N LYS A 123 2.87 -7.51 10.45
CA LYS A 123 2.55 -7.84 11.86
C LYS A 123 3.17 -6.84 12.83
N LYS A 124 4.38 -6.37 12.55
CA LYS A 124 5.03 -5.34 13.37
C LYS A 124 4.25 -4.04 13.38
N HIS A 125 3.43 -3.79 12.36
CA HIS A 125 2.60 -2.59 12.27
C HIS A 125 1.16 -2.82 12.76
N GLY A 126 0.90 -3.96 13.43
CA GLY A 126 -0.39 -4.23 14.03
C GLY A 126 -1.40 -4.93 13.12
N TYR A 127 -0.96 -5.43 11.98
CA TYR A 127 -1.84 -6.16 11.06
C TYR A 127 -1.94 -7.62 11.43
N GLN A 128 -3.10 -8.22 11.13
CA GLN A 128 -3.38 -9.63 11.37
C GLN A 128 -3.72 -10.31 10.06
N THR A 129 -3.47 -11.61 9.99
CA THR A 129 -3.85 -12.42 8.82
C THR A 129 -5.25 -12.96 8.98
N ILE A 130 -5.93 -13.20 7.85
CA ILE A 130 -7.23 -13.88 7.83
C ILE A 130 -7.33 -14.74 6.57
N GLY A 131 -7.96 -15.90 6.71
CA GLY A 131 -8.20 -16.80 5.59
C GLY A 131 -6.98 -17.63 5.24
N LYS A 132 -7.06 -18.30 4.10
CA LYS A 132 -6.01 -19.20 3.61
C LYS A 132 -5.06 -18.46 2.68
N LYS A 133 -3.84 -18.95 2.59
CA LYS A 133 -2.88 -18.49 1.57
C LYS A 133 -3.40 -18.84 0.18
N PHE A 134 -3.12 -17.97 -0.79
CA PHE A 134 -3.54 -18.14 -2.17
C PHE A 134 -2.45 -17.69 -3.13
N GLU A 135 -2.43 -18.32 -4.31
CA GLU A 135 -1.46 -17.96 -5.36
C GLU A 135 -1.99 -16.79 -6.20
N VAL A 136 -1.10 -15.83 -6.44
CA VAL A 136 -1.34 -14.84 -7.49
C VAL A 136 -0.49 -15.29 -8.69
N PRO A 137 -1.11 -15.70 -9.80
CA PRO A 137 -0.37 -16.24 -10.95
C PRO A 137 0.73 -15.29 -11.41
N GLY A 138 1.95 -15.85 -11.56
CA GLY A 138 3.11 -15.08 -12.02
C GLY A 138 3.72 -14.16 -10.96
N VAL A 139 3.24 -14.20 -9.73
CA VAL A 139 3.77 -13.36 -8.65
C VAL A 139 4.27 -14.24 -7.50
N CYS A 140 3.42 -14.60 -6.56
CA CYS A 140 3.78 -15.47 -5.44
C CYS A 140 2.56 -15.75 -4.57
N GLU A 141 2.77 -16.50 -3.50
CA GLU A 141 1.75 -16.80 -2.52
C GLU A 141 1.42 -15.56 -1.67
N HIS A 142 0.13 -15.34 -1.42
CA HIS A 142 -0.39 -14.19 -0.68
C HIS A 142 -1.33 -14.64 0.43
N ILE A 143 -1.60 -13.73 1.36
CA ILE A 143 -2.63 -13.90 2.38
C ILE A 143 -3.25 -12.53 2.67
N VAL A 144 -4.55 -12.51 2.97
CA VAL A 144 -5.21 -11.25 3.34
C VAL A 144 -4.76 -10.85 4.75
N MET A 145 -4.41 -9.57 4.90
CA MET A 145 -4.10 -8.97 6.20
C MET A 145 -4.95 -7.72 6.40
N TYR A 146 -5.20 -7.38 7.67
CA TYR A 146 -6.09 -6.27 7.99
C TYR A 146 -5.75 -5.63 9.32
N LYS A 147 -6.23 -4.41 9.51
CA LYS A 147 -6.12 -3.67 10.76
C LYS A 147 -7.32 -2.74 10.93
N ASN A 148 -7.95 -2.78 12.08
CA ASN A 148 -8.98 -1.82 12.44
C ASN A 148 -8.27 -0.56 12.95
N LEU A 149 -8.35 0.52 12.18
CA LEU A 149 -7.63 1.75 12.50
C LEU A 149 -8.32 2.62 13.54
N SER A 150 -9.56 2.27 13.91
CA SER A 150 -10.26 3.00 14.96
C SER A 150 -9.79 2.61 16.37
N ILE A 151 -9.07 1.49 16.50
CA ILE A 151 -8.55 1.05 17.78
C ILE A 151 -7.34 1.91 18.13
N LYS A 152 -7.44 2.62 19.26
CA LYS A 152 -6.32 3.40 19.75
C LYS A 152 -5.36 2.48 20.51
N ASN A 153 -4.07 2.63 20.24
CA ASN A 153 -3.06 1.96 21.06
C ASN A 153 -3.05 2.60 22.45
N PRO A 154 -3.01 1.80 23.51
CA PRO A 154 -2.94 2.33 24.88
C PRO A 154 -1.64 3.09 25.13
#